data_89198a105e331d929e8e363014d69395
#
_entry.id   89198a105e331d929e8e363014d69395
#
_cell.length_a   1.000
_cell.length_b   1.000
_cell.length_c   1.000
_cell.angle_alpha   90.00
_cell.angle_beta   90.00
_cell.angle_gamma   90.00
#
_symmetry.space_group_name_H-M   'P 1'
#
loop_
_entity.id
_entity.type
_entity.pdbx_description
1 polymer ?
#
loop_
_entity_poly.entity_id
_entity_poly.type
_entity_poly.pdbx_seq_one_letter_code
_entity_poly.pdbx_strand_id
1 'polypeptide(L)'
;MRKILHLVLLSLSLAPLSCIDRGLFAQSTLPLIRATSRRVSINDGGYLDKNSWNLSPTARPDVYTADRTRHAKWVTFYTDIDSIRVKLQPGATVDFIILLNGKDSCYTRIASAIPAPQQQAAGPATHDTIPFTLTDDNAICVKSIVNDSIALDLHFDASSFDFVLTTPNYKKFKPITKVQLGPLSWTNPHVLSSPNTARGMDGRFGWNLFEGKCVELDYDHNLIIIHSKRPRNLKGYTRSTLVFLRSYPCARATIIVSKTAYTGDFIFDTGSDRALFLDSNWAVRQHFPGNLRVLSTSVMHDGAGRKYENKIVEAPLLTIDGYALKDIPSWLLGSRNPAGFSVNLFGNDLLKRFNMILDFQNDRLYLKPNSLMKLPFKGNS
;
A
#
# COMPACT_ATOMS: atom_id res chain seq x y z
N MET A 1 74.33 32.00 -58.64
CA MET A 1 74.14 30.67 -58.11
C MET A 1 73.97 30.79 -56.57
N ARG A 2 72.74 30.76 -56.10
CA ARG A 2 72.40 31.02 -54.65
C ARG A 2 72.31 29.70 -53.96
N LYS A 3 73.04 29.55 -52.88
CA LYS A 3 72.98 28.46 -51.90
C LYS A 3 71.81 28.72 -50.91
N ILE A 4 70.87 27.79 -50.84
CA ILE A 4 69.78 27.79 -49.87
C ILE A 4 70.23 26.99 -48.64
N LEU A 5 70.24 27.68 -47.49
CA LEU A 5 70.54 27.11 -46.20
C LEU A 5 69.26 26.58 -45.56
N HIS A 6 69.22 25.29 -45.31
CA HIS A 6 68.05 24.73 -44.59
C HIS A 6 68.28 24.78 -43.09
N LEU A 7 67.45 25.51 -42.40
CA LEU A 7 67.38 25.61 -40.94
C LEU A 7 66.40 24.52 -40.44
N VAL A 8 66.91 23.56 -39.67
CA VAL A 8 66.12 22.55 -38.98
C VAL A 8 65.72 23.12 -37.63
N LEU A 9 64.44 23.40 -37.45
CA LEU A 9 63.85 23.72 -36.16
C LEU A 9 63.48 22.44 -35.40
N LEU A 10 64.15 22.18 -34.32
CA LEU A 10 63.79 21.13 -33.37
C LEU A 10 62.67 21.66 -32.47
N SER A 11 61.46 21.19 -32.62
CA SER A 11 60.35 21.48 -31.74
C SER A 11 60.36 20.49 -30.52
N LEU A 12 60.71 21.01 -29.34
CA LEU A 12 60.48 20.30 -28.08
C LEU A 12 58.97 20.31 -27.80
N SER A 13 58.35 19.17 -27.87
CA SER A 13 56.96 18.98 -27.41
C SER A 13 57.00 18.76 -25.87
N LEU A 14 56.62 19.77 -25.09
CA LEU A 14 56.24 19.57 -23.68
C LEU A 14 54.91 18.84 -23.64
N ALA A 15 54.93 17.59 -23.15
CA ALA A 15 53.73 16.86 -22.81
C ALA A 15 53.17 17.44 -21.50
N PRO A 16 51.87 17.72 -21.42
CA PRO A 16 51.26 18.13 -20.14
C PRO A 16 51.24 16.88 -19.20
N LEU A 17 51.82 17.03 -18.02
CA LEU A 17 51.56 16.14 -16.90
C LEU A 17 50.08 16.23 -16.58
N SER A 18 49.29 15.21 -17.00
CA SER A 18 47.93 15.02 -16.50
C SER A 18 48.05 14.65 -15.00
N CYS A 19 47.74 15.58 -14.12
CA CYS A 19 47.39 15.28 -12.75
C CYS A 19 46.18 14.34 -12.77
N ILE A 20 46.43 13.06 -12.52
CA ILE A 20 45.37 12.10 -12.19
C ILE A 20 44.91 12.50 -10.78
N ASP A 21 43.87 13.31 -10.74
CA ASP A 21 43.10 13.56 -9.52
C ASP A 21 42.47 12.20 -9.13
N ARG A 22 43.21 11.44 -8.33
CA ARG A 22 42.61 10.33 -7.58
C ARG A 22 41.67 10.95 -6.57
N GLY A 23 40.43 11.17 -7.02
CA GLY A 23 39.34 11.41 -6.10
C GLY A 23 39.34 10.28 -5.08
N LEU A 24 39.83 10.58 -3.89
CA LEU A 24 39.59 9.80 -2.69
C LEU A 24 38.08 9.74 -2.51
N PHE A 25 37.46 8.68 -3.03
CA PHE A 25 36.13 8.27 -2.56
C PHE A 25 36.30 8.00 -1.06
N ALA A 26 36.00 9.00 -0.26
CA ALA A 26 35.82 8.80 1.17
C ALA A 26 34.75 7.73 1.30
N GLN A 27 35.12 6.53 1.69
CA GLN A 27 34.19 5.49 2.10
C GLN A 27 33.39 6.10 3.25
N SER A 28 32.20 6.62 2.97
CA SER A 28 31.33 7.13 4.00
C SER A 28 30.98 5.94 4.90
N THR A 29 31.54 5.94 6.10
CA THR A 29 31.17 4.95 7.10
C THR A 29 29.69 5.12 7.40
N LEU A 30 28.92 4.03 7.29
CA LEU A 30 27.49 4.08 7.59
C LEU A 30 27.29 4.55 9.04
N PRO A 31 26.24 5.33 9.29
CA PRO A 31 25.86 5.68 10.66
C PRO A 31 25.70 4.42 11.50
N LEU A 32 26.15 4.45 12.76
CA LEU A 32 26.11 3.33 13.68
C LEU A 32 25.40 3.74 14.97
N ILE A 33 24.38 2.96 15.35
CA ILE A 33 23.73 3.03 16.66
C ILE A 33 23.84 1.69 17.39
N ARG A 34 23.50 1.66 18.68
CA ARG A 34 23.66 0.48 19.53
C ARG A 34 22.33 -0.03 20.03
N ALA A 35 22.26 -1.33 20.31
CA ALA A 35 21.10 -1.99 20.94
C ALA A 35 21.56 -3.12 21.86
N THR A 36 20.81 -3.38 22.93
CA THR A 36 20.94 -4.60 23.74
C THR A 36 19.75 -5.53 23.56
N SER A 37 18.63 -5.02 23.01
CA SER A 37 17.46 -5.78 22.63
C SER A 37 17.35 -5.95 21.12
N ARG A 38 16.83 -7.08 20.67
CA ARG A 38 16.48 -7.28 19.24
C ARG A 38 15.25 -6.46 18.81
N ARG A 39 14.41 -6.02 19.75
CA ARG A 39 13.18 -5.31 19.43
C ARG A 39 13.41 -3.82 19.37
N VAL A 40 12.99 -3.21 18.27
CA VAL A 40 13.08 -1.77 18.00
C VAL A 40 11.68 -1.20 17.83
N SER A 41 11.50 0.03 18.28
CA SER A 41 10.31 0.83 18.00
C SER A 41 10.59 1.79 16.86
N ILE A 42 9.60 2.00 15.99
CA ILE A 42 9.75 2.86 14.82
C ILE A 42 8.68 3.95 14.86
N ASN A 43 9.11 5.21 14.76
CA ASN A 43 8.21 6.32 14.51
C ASN A 43 8.31 6.68 13.02
N ASP A 44 7.24 6.45 12.30
CA ASP A 44 7.15 6.72 10.88
C ASP A 44 6.09 7.78 10.60
N GLY A 45 6.54 9.00 10.24
CA GLY A 45 5.64 10.10 9.92
C GLY A 45 4.71 10.53 11.05
N GLY A 46 5.06 10.26 12.32
CA GLY A 46 4.26 10.57 13.51
C GLY A 46 3.50 9.38 14.11
N TYR A 47 3.51 8.22 13.45
CA TYR A 47 2.96 6.97 14.00
C TYR A 47 4.06 6.17 14.69
N LEU A 48 3.92 5.94 15.99
CA LEU A 48 4.87 5.16 16.80
C LEU A 48 4.39 3.72 16.93
N ASP A 49 5.10 2.82 16.28
CA ASP A 49 4.93 1.38 16.42
C ASP A 49 5.95 0.85 17.42
N LYS A 50 5.47 0.51 18.63
CA LYS A 50 6.33 0.02 19.72
C LYS A 50 6.71 -1.43 19.51
N ASN A 51 8.02 -1.73 19.59
CA ASN A 51 8.57 -3.08 19.52
C ASN A 51 8.12 -3.87 18.26
N SER A 52 7.93 -3.16 17.15
CA SER A 52 7.35 -3.71 15.91
C SER A 52 8.38 -4.34 14.98
N TRP A 53 9.66 -4.05 15.17
CA TRP A 53 10.74 -4.52 14.31
C TRP A 53 11.71 -5.42 15.08
N ASN A 54 12.08 -6.56 14.48
CA ASN A 54 13.09 -7.47 15.05
C ASN A 54 14.38 -7.39 14.25
N LEU A 55 15.46 -7.00 14.89
CA LEU A 55 16.79 -6.92 14.27
C LEU A 55 17.27 -8.28 13.78
N SER A 56 17.76 -8.33 12.55
CA SER A 56 18.34 -9.50 11.92
C SER A 56 19.81 -9.30 11.60
N PRO A 57 20.74 -10.03 12.23
CA PRO A 57 22.16 -9.98 11.85
C PRO A 57 22.45 -10.67 10.51
N THR A 58 21.51 -11.50 10.02
CA THR A 58 21.68 -12.32 8.82
C THR A 58 21.09 -11.70 7.55
N ALA A 59 20.05 -10.86 7.68
CA ALA A 59 19.50 -10.10 6.56
C ALA A 59 20.42 -8.91 6.22
N ARG A 60 20.82 -8.77 4.95
CA ARG A 60 21.79 -7.73 4.55
C ARG A 60 21.45 -7.12 3.19
N PRO A 61 20.77 -6.00 3.14
CA PRO A 61 20.16 -5.28 4.26
C PRO A 61 18.86 -5.93 4.75
N ASP A 62 18.56 -5.70 6.03
CA ASP A 62 17.22 -5.89 6.60
C ASP A 62 16.42 -4.62 6.30
N VAL A 63 15.37 -4.73 5.47
CA VAL A 63 14.70 -3.58 4.85
C VAL A 63 13.39 -3.25 5.54
N TYR A 64 13.32 -2.06 6.13
CA TYR A 64 12.08 -1.44 6.57
C TYR A 64 11.52 -0.54 5.45
N THR A 65 10.38 -0.88 4.90
CA THR A 65 9.67 -0.02 3.94
C THR A 65 8.82 0.98 4.72
N ALA A 66 9.19 2.25 4.61
CA ALA A 66 8.50 3.33 5.29
C ALA A 66 7.13 3.61 4.66
N ASP A 67 6.16 4.08 5.48
CA ASP A 67 4.83 4.41 5.02
C ASP A 67 4.84 5.32 3.79
N ARG A 68 3.93 5.06 2.85
CA ARG A 68 3.88 5.73 1.56
C ARG A 68 3.54 7.22 1.71
N THR A 69 4.36 8.08 1.11
CA THR A 69 4.10 9.52 0.98
C THR A 69 4.85 10.09 -0.22
N ARG A 70 4.31 11.15 -0.84
CA ARG A 70 4.99 11.92 -1.89
C ARG A 70 5.83 13.07 -1.34
N HIS A 71 5.87 13.22 -0.03
CA HIS A 71 6.64 14.26 0.64
C HIS A 71 7.75 13.64 1.46
N ALA A 72 8.82 14.41 1.65
CA ALA A 72 9.85 14.03 2.59
C ALA A 72 9.27 13.90 4.00
N LYS A 73 9.63 12.84 4.71
CA LYS A 73 9.20 12.61 6.09
C LYS A 73 10.36 12.19 6.97
N TRP A 74 10.14 12.31 8.27
CA TRP A 74 11.07 11.80 9.27
C TRP A 74 10.70 10.40 9.68
N VAL A 75 11.70 9.51 9.70
CA VAL A 75 11.61 8.16 10.25
C VAL A 75 12.63 8.04 11.38
N THR A 76 12.20 7.56 12.54
CA THR A 76 13.08 7.37 13.71
C THR A 76 13.01 5.94 14.17
N PHE A 77 14.18 5.29 14.26
CA PHE A 77 14.35 4.01 14.92
C PHE A 77 14.81 4.25 16.36
N TYR A 78 14.10 3.68 17.31
CA TYR A 78 14.45 3.69 18.73
C TYR A 78 14.85 2.28 19.14
N THR A 79 16.10 2.09 19.49
CA THR A 79 16.55 0.90 20.23
C THR A 79 16.23 1.09 21.72
N ASP A 80 16.62 0.14 22.54
CA ASP A 80 16.51 0.23 24.00
C ASP A 80 17.49 1.25 24.62
N ILE A 81 18.60 1.57 23.92
CA ILE A 81 19.67 2.46 24.46
C ILE A 81 20.08 3.60 23.52
N ASP A 82 19.57 3.61 22.28
CA ASP A 82 20.00 4.58 21.26
C ASP A 82 18.89 4.90 20.26
N SER A 83 19.09 5.87 19.36
CA SER A 83 18.15 6.17 18.28
C SER A 83 18.84 6.78 17.06
N ILE A 84 18.22 6.58 15.89
CA ILE A 84 18.59 7.27 14.66
C ILE A 84 17.35 7.88 14.03
N ARG A 85 17.45 9.15 13.64
CA ARG A 85 16.39 9.89 12.95
C ARG A 85 16.87 10.33 11.59
N VAL A 86 16.18 9.91 10.54
CA VAL A 86 16.53 10.20 9.15
C VAL A 86 15.38 10.89 8.42
N LYS A 87 15.70 11.78 7.50
CA LYS A 87 14.73 12.41 6.59
C LYS A 87 14.70 11.60 5.29
N LEU A 88 13.64 10.85 5.08
CA LEU A 88 13.45 10.00 3.90
C LEU A 88 12.72 10.78 2.81
N GLN A 89 13.28 10.82 1.62
CA GLN A 89 12.65 11.34 0.41
C GLN A 89 11.91 10.23 -0.33
N PRO A 90 10.83 10.53 -1.09
CA PRO A 90 10.26 9.56 -2.02
C PRO A 90 11.31 9.03 -2.99
N GLY A 91 11.35 7.73 -3.19
CA GLY A 91 12.32 7.05 -4.05
C GLY A 91 13.71 6.84 -3.45
N ALA A 92 13.95 7.31 -2.23
CA ALA A 92 15.25 7.18 -1.58
C ALA A 92 15.33 5.97 -0.65
N THR A 93 16.55 5.59 -0.33
CA THR A 93 16.90 4.65 0.75
C THR A 93 17.95 5.27 1.66
N VAL A 94 17.96 4.85 2.92
CA VAL A 94 18.98 5.24 3.90
C VAL A 94 19.47 3.99 4.63
N ASP A 95 20.79 3.77 4.59
CA ASP A 95 21.44 2.63 5.19
C ASP A 95 22.15 3.02 6.48
N PHE A 96 22.10 2.17 7.49
CA PHE A 96 22.82 2.31 8.75
C PHE A 96 23.05 0.95 9.42
N ILE A 97 23.87 0.92 10.45
CA ILE A 97 24.17 -0.28 11.20
C ILE A 97 23.63 -0.16 12.63
N ILE A 98 22.97 -1.21 13.11
CA ILE A 98 22.65 -1.36 14.52
C ILE A 98 23.56 -2.44 15.10
N LEU A 99 24.45 -2.07 16.01
CA LEU A 99 25.34 -3.00 16.69
C LEU A 99 24.63 -3.59 17.90
N LEU A 100 24.17 -4.84 17.75
CA LEU A 100 23.44 -5.58 18.77
C LEU A 100 24.42 -6.23 19.76
N ASN A 101 24.28 -5.94 21.05
CA ASN A 101 25.11 -6.43 22.15
C ASN A 101 26.63 -6.19 21.94
N GLY A 102 26.99 -5.14 21.21
CA GLY A 102 28.39 -4.82 20.91
C GLY A 102 29.10 -5.83 20.00
N LYS A 103 28.39 -6.80 19.43
CA LYS A 103 28.95 -7.94 18.69
C LYS A 103 28.32 -8.12 17.30
N ASP A 104 27.00 -8.19 17.21
CA ASP A 104 26.30 -8.55 15.98
C ASP A 104 25.92 -7.29 15.18
N SER A 105 26.44 -7.11 13.99
CA SER A 105 26.10 -6.00 13.11
C SER A 105 24.82 -6.30 12.31
N CYS A 106 23.73 -5.60 12.62
CA CYS A 106 22.48 -5.64 11.85
C CYS A 106 22.52 -4.52 10.80
N TYR A 107 22.73 -4.91 9.53
CA TYR A 107 22.72 -3.96 8.41
C TYR A 107 21.29 -3.64 8.05
N THR A 108 20.84 -2.43 8.40
CA THR A 108 19.45 -2.00 8.27
C THR A 108 19.31 -0.94 7.19
N ARG A 109 18.27 -1.06 6.37
CA ARG A 109 17.90 -0.10 5.35
C ARG A 109 16.48 0.42 5.60
N ILE A 110 16.30 1.74 5.57
CA ILE A 110 14.99 2.35 5.45
C ILE A 110 14.77 2.67 3.96
N ALA A 111 13.73 2.12 3.37
CA ALA A 111 13.36 2.36 1.97
C ALA A 111 12.04 3.13 1.87
N SER A 112 11.93 4.02 0.90
CA SER A 112 10.65 4.62 0.52
C SER A 112 9.74 3.57 -0.10
N ALA A 113 8.44 3.58 0.24
CA ALA A 113 7.44 2.75 -0.43
C ALA A 113 7.23 3.15 -1.90
N ILE A 114 7.44 4.43 -2.23
CA ILE A 114 7.46 4.86 -3.63
C ILE A 114 8.85 4.54 -4.18
N PRO A 115 8.96 3.75 -5.26
CA PRO A 115 10.27 3.45 -5.86
C PRO A 115 10.93 4.70 -6.43
N ALA A 116 12.25 4.65 -6.61
CA ALA A 116 12.97 5.70 -7.31
C ALA A 116 12.36 5.93 -8.70
N PRO A 117 12.29 7.19 -9.18
CA PRO A 117 11.76 7.48 -10.49
C PRO A 117 12.52 6.67 -11.54
N GLN A 118 11.85 5.71 -12.16
CA GLN A 118 12.36 5.07 -13.35
C GLN A 118 12.13 6.03 -14.51
N GLN A 119 13.14 6.18 -15.39
CA GLN A 119 12.92 6.89 -16.64
C GLN A 119 11.73 6.22 -17.33
N GLN A 120 10.58 6.91 -17.35
CA GLN A 120 9.44 6.40 -18.08
C GLN A 120 9.85 6.27 -19.53
N ALA A 121 9.86 5.04 -20.04
CA ALA A 121 10.09 4.82 -21.44
C ALA A 121 9.14 5.73 -22.25
N ALA A 122 9.70 6.52 -23.16
CA ALA A 122 8.95 7.38 -24.05
C ALA A 122 8.19 6.50 -25.06
N GLY A 123 7.10 5.87 -24.58
CA GLY A 123 6.27 4.96 -25.37
C GLY A 123 4.79 5.32 -25.28
N PRO A 124 3.96 4.75 -26.17
CA PRO A 124 2.51 4.90 -26.08
C PRO A 124 1.97 4.39 -24.73
N ALA A 125 0.82 4.89 -24.31
CA ALA A 125 0.13 4.35 -23.15
C ALA A 125 -0.30 2.90 -23.47
N THR A 126 0.02 1.97 -22.56
CA THR A 126 -0.38 0.57 -22.61
C THR A 126 -1.29 0.25 -21.44
N HIS A 127 -2.05 -0.81 -21.57
CA HIS A 127 -2.84 -1.35 -20.45
C HIS A 127 -2.82 -2.88 -20.51
N ASP A 128 -2.92 -3.47 -19.32
CA ASP A 128 -3.07 -4.90 -19.13
C ASP A 128 -4.43 -5.13 -18.47
N THR A 129 -5.13 -6.18 -18.86
CA THR A 129 -6.48 -6.48 -18.37
C THR A 129 -6.47 -7.82 -17.67
N ILE A 130 -7.02 -7.84 -16.46
CA ILE A 130 -7.16 -9.02 -15.61
C ILE A 130 -8.64 -9.22 -15.33
N PRO A 131 -9.27 -10.27 -15.86
CA PRO A 131 -10.66 -10.58 -15.54
C PRO A 131 -10.79 -11.08 -14.09
N PHE A 132 -11.90 -10.72 -13.46
CA PHE A 132 -12.23 -11.22 -12.13
C PHE A 132 -13.67 -11.77 -12.07
N THR A 133 -13.97 -12.49 -11.01
CA THR A 133 -15.33 -12.86 -10.64
C THR A 133 -15.67 -12.20 -9.31
N LEU A 134 -16.80 -11.53 -9.24
CA LEU A 134 -17.34 -11.04 -7.97
C LEU A 134 -18.08 -12.19 -7.29
N THR A 135 -17.59 -12.60 -6.12
CA THR A 135 -18.22 -13.70 -5.36
C THR A 135 -19.49 -13.24 -4.63
N ASP A 136 -20.27 -14.20 -4.13
CA ASP A 136 -21.46 -13.91 -3.30
C ASP A 136 -21.12 -13.10 -2.04
N ASP A 137 -19.87 -13.21 -1.55
CA ASP A 137 -19.33 -12.43 -0.44
C ASP A 137 -18.66 -11.11 -0.91
N ASN A 138 -18.96 -10.64 -2.11
CA ASN A 138 -18.43 -9.43 -2.71
C ASN A 138 -16.88 -9.41 -2.87
N ALA A 139 -16.18 -10.53 -2.79
CA ALA A 139 -14.74 -10.56 -3.01
C ALA A 139 -14.41 -10.54 -4.51
N ILE A 140 -13.40 -9.78 -4.90
CA ILE A 140 -12.86 -9.73 -6.27
C ILE A 140 -11.92 -10.92 -6.44
N CYS A 141 -12.42 -12.04 -7.00
CA CYS A 141 -11.63 -13.25 -7.24
C CYS A 141 -10.92 -13.21 -8.58
N VAL A 142 -9.61 -13.41 -8.57
CA VAL A 142 -8.74 -13.45 -9.76
C VAL A 142 -8.09 -14.83 -9.85
N LYS A 143 -8.16 -15.45 -11.02
CA LYS A 143 -7.39 -16.66 -11.32
C LYS A 143 -5.92 -16.33 -11.48
N SER A 144 -5.07 -17.02 -10.74
CA SER A 144 -3.62 -16.84 -10.75
C SER A 144 -2.89 -18.13 -11.09
N ILE A 145 -1.66 -18.00 -11.57
CA ILE A 145 -0.74 -19.13 -11.77
C ILE A 145 0.49 -18.89 -10.90
N VAL A 146 0.80 -19.84 -10.04
CA VAL A 146 1.98 -19.82 -9.18
C VAL A 146 2.96 -20.87 -9.65
N ASN A 147 4.27 -20.55 -9.68
CA ASN A 147 5.35 -21.43 -10.12
C ASN A 147 5.04 -22.08 -11.49
N ASP A 148 4.51 -21.30 -12.43
CA ASP A 148 4.18 -21.64 -13.83
C ASP A 148 3.09 -22.71 -14.05
N SER A 149 2.61 -23.40 -13.00
CA SER A 149 1.67 -24.52 -13.18
C SER A 149 0.58 -24.62 -12.13
N ILE A 150 0.71 -23.95 -10.99
CA ILE A 150 -0.21 -24.10 -9.87
C ILE A 150 -1.30 -23.02 -9.98
N ALA A 151 -2.53 -23.45 -10.33
CA ALA A 151 -3.67 -22.55 -10.37
C ALA A 151 -4.19 -22.28 -8.95
N LEU A 152 -4.33 -21.00 -8.58
CA LEU A 152 -4.86 -20.55 -7.31
C LEU A 152 -5.88 -19.42 -7.51
N ASP A 153 -6.85 -19.35 -6.62
CA ASP A 153 -7.82 -18.27 -6.56
C ASP A 153 -7.36 -17.22 -5.53
N LEU A 154 -6.93 -16.06 -6.05
CA LEU A 154 -6.50 -14.96 -5.21
C LEU A 154 -7.52 -13.83 -5.27
N HIS A 155 -7.83 -13.21 -4.13
CA HIS A 155 -8.64 -12.00 -4.18
C HIS A 155 -7.80 -10.73 -4.19
N PHE A 156 -8.26 -9.72 -4.91
CA PHE A 156 -7.69 -8.38 -4.83
C PHE A 156 -8.19 -7.68 -3.57
N ASP A 157 -7.26 -7.30 -2.73
CA ASP A 157 -7.54 -6.60 -1.47
C ASP A 157 -6.78 -5.28 -1.42
N ALA A 158 -7.48 -4.17 -1.67
CA ALA A 158 -6.90 -2.83 -1.66
C ALA A 158 -6.43 -2.39 -0.26
N SER A 159 -6.83 -3.10 0.81
CA SER A 159 -6.32 -2.90 2.16
C SER A 159 -5.15 -3.83 2.51
N SER A 160 -4.64 -4.60 1.57
CA SER A 160 -3.52 -5.54 1.76
C SER A 160 -2.28 -5.11 1.00
N PHE A 161 -1.16 -5.75 1.34
CA PHE A 161 0.15 -5.55 0.71
C PHE A 161 0.69 -6.88 0.22
N ASP A 162 1.50 -6.83 -0.84
CA ASP A 162 2.20 -7.96 -1.44
C ASP A 162 1.26 -9.12 -1.83
N PHE A 163 1.86 -10.29 -2.04
CA PHE A 163 1.11 -11.53 -2.13
C PHE A 163 1.02 -12.18 -0.76
N VAL A 164 -0.15 -12.69 -0.43
CA VAL A 164 -0.39 -13.44 0.80
C VAL A 164 -1.07 -14.75 0.42
N LEU A 165 -0.48 -15.88 0.77
CA LEU A 165 -1.11 -17.19 0.61
C LEU A 165 -1.65 -17.68 1.95
N THR A 166 -2.67 -18.52 1.91
CA THR A 166 -3.08 -19.27 3.10
C THR A 166 -1.90 -20.09 3.62
N THR A 167 -1.80 -20.25 4.94
CA THR A 167 -0.68 -20.99 5.54
C THR A 167 -0.47 -22.39 4.97
N PRO A 168 -1.54 -23.19 4.68
CA PRO A 168 -1.37 -24.47 4.00
C PRO A 168 -0.75 -24.31 2.61
N ASN A 169 -1.27 -23.39 1.77
CA ASN A 169 -0.78 -23.20 0.41
C ASN A 169 0.66 -22.66 0.39
N TYR A 170 0.99 -21.72 1.27
CA TYR A 170 2.37 -21.23 1.40
C TYR A 170 3.34 -22.34 1.75
N LYS A 171 3.01 -23.22 2.74
CA LYS A 171 3.85 -24.36 3.12
C LYS A 171 4.00 -25.39 2.01
N LYS A 172 2.91 -25.63 1.27
CA LYS A 172 2.85 -26.64 0.20
C LYS A 172 3.66 -26.23 -1.04
N PHE A 173 3.64 -24.95 -1.42
CA PHE A 173 4.15 -24.49 -2.71
C PHE A 173 5.46 -23.71 -2.65
N LYS A 174 5.98 -23.40 -1.45
CA LYS A 174 7.29 -22.72 -1.32
C LYS A 174 8.44 -23.58 -1.82
N PRO A 175 9.50 -23.01 -2.43
CA PRO A 175 9.66 -21.57 -2.67
C PRO A 175 8.73 -21.06 -3.77
N ILE A 176 8.16 -19.85 -3.56
CA ILE A 176 7.37 -19.16 -4.56
C ILE A 176 8.31 -18.32 -5.43
N THR A 177 8.57 -18.79 -6.63
CA THR A 177 9.52 -18.15 -7.56
C THR A 177 8.83 -17.27 -8.59
N LYS A 178 7.51 -17.50 -8.82
CA LYS A 178 6.73 -16.72 -9.78
C LYS A 178 5.26 -16.69 -9.41
N VAL A 179 4.62 -15.53 -9.58
CA VAL A 179 3.17 -15.38 -9.53
C VAL A 179 2.72 -14.63 -10.78
N GLN A 180 1.69 -15.12 -11.44
CA GLN A 180 1.10 -14.51 -12.62
C GLN A 180 -0.38 -14.20 -12.38
N LEU A 181 -0.80 -12.98 -12.76
CA LEU A 181 -2.18 -12.51 -12.76
C LEU A 181 -2.51 -12.00 -14.17
N GLY A 182 -3.30 -12.75 -14.93
CA GLY A 182 -3.53 -12.43 -16.34
C GLY A 182 -2.21 -12.31 -17.11
N PRO A 183 -1.96 -11.19 -17.83
CA PRO A 183 -0.71 -10.98 -18.56
C PRO A 183 0.47 -10.53 -17.69
N LEU A 184 0.23 -10.14 -16.44
CA LEU A 184 1.28 -9.65 -15.52
C LEU A 184 1.94 -10.79 -14.78
N SER A 185 3.24 -10.67 -14.55
CA SER A 185 4.00 -11.66 -13.77
C SER A 185 5.05 -11.00 -12.88
N TRP A 186 5.26 -11.59 -11.71
CA TRP A 186 6.29 -11.21 -10.73
C TRP A 186 7.22 -12.39 -10.49
N THR A 187 8.52 -12.16 -10.67
CA THR A 187 9.58 -13.15 -10.41
C THR A 187 10.13 -12.92 -9.01
N ASN A 188 10.28 -14.00 -8.24
CA ASN A 188 10.70 -13.99 -6.84
C ASN A 188 9.94 -12.94 -6.00
N PRO A 189 8.59 -12.92 -6.05
CA PRO A 189 7.81 -11.95 -5.32
C PRO A 189 7.96 -12.17 -3.82
N HIS A 190 7.79 -11.07 -3.06
CA HIS A 190 7.60 -11.20 -1.61
C HIS A 190 6.23 -11.82 -1.35
N VAL A 191 6.21 -12.98 -0.70
CA VAL A 191 4.96 -13.71 -0.39
C VAL A 191 4.89 -13.96 1.11
N LEU A 192 3.82 -13.49 1.71
CA LEU A 192 3.52 -13.69 3.13
C LEU A 192 2.60 -14.90 3.33
N SER A 193 2.57 -15.41 4.54
CA SER A 193 1.67 -16.48 4.97
C SER A 193 0.63 -15.93 5.94
N SER A 194 -0.64 -16.25 5.75
CA SER A 194 -1.72 -15.88 6.66
C SER A 194 -2.67 -17.06 6.89
N PRO A 195 -3.15 -17.28 8.12
CA PRO A 195 -4.18 -18.28 8.37
C PRO A 195 -5.54 -17.92 7.74
N ASN A 196 -5.76 -16.62 7.50
CA ASN A 196 -7.03 -16.08 7.06
C ASN A 196 -6.89 -15.33 5.73
N THR A 197 -7.80 -15.63 4.81
CA THR A 197 -8.06 -14.88 3.57
C THR A 197 -9.58 -14.73 3.41
N ALA A 198 -10.04 -14.07 2.34
CA ALA A 198 -11.46 -14.09 2.00
C ALA A 198 -11.93 -15.54 1.82
N ARG A 199 -13.20 -15.82 2.12
CA ARG A 199 -13.77 -17.18 2.12
C ARG A 199 -13.52 -17.90 0.82
N GLY A 200 -13.00 -19.12 0.92
CA GLY A 200 -12.74 -19.98 -0.24
C GLY A 200 -11.56 -19.58 -1.12
N MET A 201 -10.83 -18.50 -0.76
CA MET A 201 -9.67 -18.06 -1.52
C MET A 201 -8.38 -18.74 -1.02
N ASP A 202 -7.48 -18.99 -1.95
CA ASP A 202 -6.16 -19.56 -1.68
C ASP A 202 -5.19 -18.52 -1.14
N GLY A 203 -5.49 -17.24 -1.37
CA GLY A 203 -4.68 -16.12 -0.96
C GLY A 203 -5.27 -14.77 -1.37
N ARG A 204 -4.45 -13.73 -1.29
CA ARG A 204 -4.79 -12.38 -1.73
C ARG A 204 -3.56 -11.65 -2.27
N PHE A 205 -3.79 -10.56 -2.97
CA PHE A 205 -2.75 -9.65 -3.40
C PHE A 205 -3.15 -8.20 -3.17
N GLY A 206 -2.16 -7.37 -2.84
CA GLY A 206 -2.36 -6.01 -2.42
C GLY A 206 -2.24 -4.98 -3.55
N TRP A 207 -2.67 -3.76 -3.25
CA TRP A 207 -2.61 -2.62 -4.16
C TRP A 207 -1.17 -2.21 -4.52
N ASN A 208 -0.20 -2.41 -3.61
CA ASN A 208 1.18 -1.97 -3.77
C ASN A 208 1.93 -2.64 -4.93
N LEU A 209 1.44 -3.78 -5.42
CA LEU A 209 1.95 -4.42 -6.64
C LEU A 209 1.80 -3.54 -7.89
N PHE A 210 0.95 -2.52 -7.81
CA PHE A 210 0.63 -1.59 -8.88
C PHE A 210 1.11 -0.16 -8.59
N GLU A 211 2.03 0.04 -7.62
CA GLU A 211 2.60 1.35 -7.34
C GLU A 211 3.16 1.97 -8.62
N GLY A 212 2.87 3.26 -8.83
CA GLY A 212 3.27 3.98 -10.05
C GLY A 212 2.45 3.67 -11.31
N LYS A 213 1.32 2.96 -11.18
CA LYS A 213 0.34 2.70 -12.24
C LYS A 213 -0.99 3.37 -11.95
N CYS A 214 -1.92 3.30 -12.90
CA CYS A 214 -3.33 3.60 -12.69
C CYS A 214 -4.11 2.29 -12.74
N VAL A 215 -4.80 1.95 -11.67
CA VAL A 215 -5.62 0.74 -11.56
C VAL A 215 -7.08 1.10 -11.71
N GLU A 216 -7.72 0.59 -12.75
CA GLU A 216 -9.16 0.74 -12.97
C GLU A 216 -9.88 -0.52 -12.53
N LEU A 217 -10.87 -0.38 -11.65
CA LEU A 217 -11.80 -1.44 -11.28
C LEU A 217 -13.10 -1.19 -12.02
N ASP A 218 -13.35 -1.99 -13.05
CA ASP A 218 -14.57 -1.94 -13.85
C ASP A 218 -15.50 -3.07 -13.42
N TYR A 219 -16.42 -2.78 -12.51
CA TYR A 219 -17.40 -3.76 -12.02
C TYR A 219 -18.54 -4.03 -13.01
N ASP A 220 -18.76 -3.16 -14.00
CA ASP A 220 -19.74 -3.43 -15.06
C ASP A 220 -19.29 -4.58 -15.97
N HIS A 221 -17.96 -4.73 -16.18
CA HIS A 221 -17.38 -5.74 -17.03
C HIS A 221 -16.54 -6.77 -16.27
N ASN A 222 -16.41 -6.65 -14.94
CA ASN A 222 -15.59 -7.50 -14.08
C ASN A 222 -14.11 -7.54 -14.51
N LEU A 223 -13.51 -6.37 -14.67
CA LEU A 223 -12.13 -6.21 -15.11
C LEU A 223 -11.32 -5.36 -14.13
N ILE A 224 -10.10 -5.79 -13.84
CA ILE A 224 -9.03 -4.94 -13.31
C ILE A 224 -8.16 -4.54 -14.49
N ILE A 225 -8.05 -3.24 -14.78
CA ILE A 225 -7.26 -2.74 -15.91
C ILE A 225 -6.10 -1.93 -15.36
N ILE A 226 -4.88 -2.36 -15.67
CA ILE A 226 -3.65 -1.73 -15.19
C ILE A 226 -3.08 -0.86 -16.31
N HIS A 227 -3.28 0.43 -16.20
CA HIS A 227 -2.79 1.39 -17.18
C HIS A 227 -1.37 1.86 -16.84
N SER A 228 -0.48 1.88 -17.82
CA SER A 228 0.88 2.45 -17.68
C SER A 228 0.87 3.97 -17.52
N LYS A 229 -0.17 4.64 -18.02
CA LYS A 229 -0.45 6.07 -17.88
C LYS A 229 -1.94 6.26 -17.67
N ARG A 230 -2.33 7.33 -16.98
CA ARG A 230 -3.75 7.65 -16.76
C ARG A 230 -4.54 7.64 -18.08
N PRO A 231 -5.72 6.98 -18.12
CA PRO A 231 -6.59 6.98 -19.29
C PRO A 231 -6.95 8.41 -19.71
N ARG A 232 -7.01 8.66 -21.00
CA ARG A 232 -7.39 9.98 -21.53
C ARG A 232 -8.89 10.23 -21.44
N ASN A 233 -9.69 9.20 -21.67
CA ASN A 233 -11.15 9.29 -21.59
C ASN A 233 -11.62 9.03 -20.14
N LEU A 234 -12.01 10.09 -19.48
CA LEU A 234 -12.58 10.07 -18.13
C LEU A 234 -14.05 10.52 -18.11
N LYS A 235 -14.76 10.36 -19.22
CA LYS A 235 -16.17 10.77 -19.34
C LYS A 235 -17.01 10.02 -18.28
N GLY A 236 -17.75 10.80 -17.50
CA GLY A 236 -18.62 10.29 -16.43
C GLY A 236 -17.91 10.00 -15.11
N TYR A 237 -16.59 10.13 -15.05
CA TYR A 237 -15.83 10.04 -13.81
C TYR A 237 -15.75 11.40 -13.11
N THR A 238 -16.02 11.42 -11.81
CA THR A 238 -15.72 12.55 -10.92
C THR A 238 -14.34 12.34 -10.32
N ARG A 239 -13.50 13.38 -10.38
CA ARG A 239 -12.15 13.36 -9.82
C ARG A 239 -12.15 13.73 -8.36
N SER A 240 -11.42 12.96 -7.56
CA SER A 240 -11.13 13.19 -6.16
C SER A 240 -9.65 13.06 -5.83
N THR A 241 -9.32 13.18 -4.55
CA THR A 241 -7.98 12.91 -4.02
C THR A 241 -7.94 11.52 -3.43
N LEU A 242 -6.95 10.74 -3.84
CA LEU A 242 -6.57 9.50 -3.17
C LEU A 242 -5.63 9.85 -2.02
N VAL A 243 -6.07 9.64 -0.79
CA VAL A 243 -5.28 9.89 0.43
C VAL A 243 -4.61 8.58 0.85
N PHE A 244 -3.42 8.67 1.40
CA PHE A 244 -2.75 7.51 1.99
C PHE A 244 -2.57 7.71 3.48
N LEU A 245 -3.10 6.78 4.27
CA LEU A 245 -2.90 6.69 5.70
C LEU A 245 -2.16 5.41 6.02
N ARG A 246 -0.94 5.50 6.54
CA ARG A 246 -0.07 4.35 6.79
C ARG A 246 0.02 3.38 5.60
N SER A 247 0.23 3.94 4.43
CA SER A 247 0.24 3.22 3.13
C SER A 247 -1.10 2.65 2.65
N TYR A 248 -2.19 2.79 3.41
CA TYR A 248 -3.51 2.36 2.94
C TYR A 248 -4.16 3.42 2.06
N PRO A 249 -4.65 3.08 0.87
CA PRO A 249 -5.40 4.00 0.02
C PRO A 249 -6.76 4.31 0.66
N CYS A 250 -7.08 5.60 0.76
CA CYS A 250 -8.29 6.10 1.41
C CYS A 250 -8.98 7.15 0.55
N ALA A 251 -10.29 7.28 0.74
CA ALA A 251 -11.06 8.44 0.29
C ALA A 251 -11.67 9.17 1.48
N ARG A 252 -11.85 10.48 1.33
CA ARG A 252 -12.58 11.29 2.29
C ARG A 252 -14.07 11.26 1.97
N ALA A 253 -14.89 11.01 2.99
CA ALA A 253 -16.34 11.00 2.85
C ALA A 253 -17.02 11.56 4.10
N THR A 254 -18.30 11.87 3.98
CA THR A 254 -19.11 12.49 5.04
C THR A 254 -20.39 11.69 5.25
N ILE A 255 -20.62 11.28 6.48
CA ILE A 255 -21.91 10.70 6.91
C ILE A 255 -22.77 11.85 7.45
N ILE A 256 -24.02 11.92 7.01
CA ILE A 256 -24.96 12.95 7.44
C ILE A 256 -26.08 12.28 8.24
N VAL A 257 -26.21 12.70 9.51
CA VAL A 257 -27.27 12.24 10.42
C VAL A 257 -28.00 13.46 10.97
N SER A 258 -29.30 13.54 10.80
CA SER A 258 -30.13 14.65 11.31
C SER A 258 -29.54 16.04 11.01
N LYS A 259 -29.05 16.25 9.78
CA LYS A 259 -28.41 17.49 9.28
C LYS A 259 -26.99 17.76 9.82
N THR A 260 -26.46 16.91 10.70
CA THR A 260 -25.08 17.02 11.18
C THR A 260 -24.15 16.18 10.28
N ALA A 261 -23.02 16.77 9.89
CA ALA A 261 -22.03 16.15 9.02
C ALA A 261 -20.85 15.58 9.83
N TYR A 262 -20.51 14.34 9.59
CA TYR A 262 -19.42 13.60 10.24
C TYR A 262 -18.43 13.17 9.16
N THR A 263 -17.34 13.89 9.04
CA THR A 263 -16.35 13.64 7.98
C THR A 263 -15.20 12.77 8.48
N GLY A 264 -14.74 11.85 7.64
CA GLY A 264 -13.62 10.96 7.93
C GLY A 264 -12.89 10.49 6.68
N ASP A 265 -11.75 9.86 6.89
CA ASP A 265 -11.03 9.13 5.86
C ASP A 265 -11.37 7.64 5.99
N PHE A 266 -11.59 6.98 4.86
CA PHE A 266 -12.07 5.60 4.77
C PHE A 266 -11.11 4.80 3.89
N ILE A 267 -10.48 3.76 4.44
CA ILE A 267 -9.66 2.82 3.68
C ILE A 267 -10.53 2.05 2.69
N PHE A 268 -10.02 1.80 1.49
CA PHE A 268 -10.62 0.88 0.54
C PHE A 268 -10.32 -0.57 0.96
N ASP A 269 -11.31 -1.27 1.46
CA ASP A 269 -11.25 -2.67 1.88
C ASP A 269 -12.08 -3.54 0.93
N THR A 270 -11.52 -3.83 -0.25
CA THR A 270 -12.19 -4.69 -1.25
C THR A 270 -12.22 -6.16 -0.84
N GLY A 271 -11.53 -6.53 0.24
CA GLY A 271 -11.59 -7.86 0.85
C GLY A 271 -12.78 -8.07 1.78
N SER A 272 -13.51 -7.00 2.15
CA SER A 272 -14.67 -7.08 3.03
C SER A 272 -15.98 -7.19 2.26
N ASP A 273 -16.86 -8.09 2.71
CA ASP A 273 -18.22 -8.26 2.19
C ASP A 273 -19.22 -7.21 2.68
N ARG A 274 -18.80 -6.31 3.57
CA ARG A 274 -19.64 -5.28 4.20
C ARG A 274 -19.63 -3.98 3.39
N ALA A 275 -20.54 -3.07 3.76
CA ALA A 275 -20.57 -1.73 3.16
C ALA A 275 -19.66 -0.76 3.89
N LEU A 276 -19.76 -0.67 5.21
CA LEU A 276 -19.12 0.37 5.99
C LEU A 276 -18.70 -0.11 7.37
N PHE A 277 -17.48 0.24 7.80
CA PHE A 277 -17.03 0.11 9.17
C PHE A 277 -16.68 1.47 9.74
N LEU A 278 -17.19 1.76 10.93
CA LEU A 278 -16.93 2.98 11.67
C LEU A 278 -16.08 2.65 12.91
N ASP A 279 -14.94 3.28 12.99
CA ASP A 279 -14.00 3.12 14.10
C ASP A 279 -14.58 3.76 15.38
N SER A 280 -14.54 3.04 16.48
CA SER A 280 -15.08 3.52 17.76
C SER A 280 -14.41 4.79 18.27
N ASN A 281 -13.08 4.91 18.11
CA ASN A 281 -12.37 6.12 18.53
C ASN A 281 -12.71 7.31 17.62
N TRP A 282 -12.90 7.08 16.31
CA TRP A 282 -13.39 8.10 15.40
C TRP A 282 -14.80 8.53 15.80
N ALA A 283 -15.70 7.59 16.07
CA ALA A 283 -17.08 7.87 16.48
C ALA A 283 -17.13 8.71 17.78
N VAL A 284 -16.33 8.35 18.77
CA VAL A 284 -16.22 9.12 20.02
C VAL A 284 -15.69 10.53 19.78
N ARG A 285 -14.59 10.68 19.02
CA ARG A 285 -14.00 12.01 18.73
C ARG A 285 -14.93 12.92 17.94
N GLN A 286 -15.73 12.34 17.07
CA GLN A 286 -16.71 13.07 16.26
C GLN A 286 -18.05 13.30 16.98
N HIS A 287 -18.23 12.77 18.19
CA HIS A 287 -19.55 12.73 18.86
C HIS A 287 -20.62 12.13 17.97
N PHE A 288 -20.25 11.04 17.23
CA PHE A 288 -21.15 10.36 16.32
C PHE A 288 -22.35 9.79 17.10
N PRO A 289 -23.59 9.93 16.63
CA PRO A 289 -24.77 9.57 17.41
C PRO A 289 -24.87 8.08 17.68
N GLY A 290 -25.11 7.73 18.95
CA GLY A 290 -25.28 6.33 19.38
C GLY A 290 -26.69 5.79 19.25
N ASN A 291 -27.66 6.62 18.82
CA ASN A 291 -29.10 6.29 18.74
C ASN A 291 -29.59 6.02 17.31
N LEU A 292 -28.68 5.64 16.41
CA LEU A 292 -29.09 5.21 15.07
C LEU A 292 -29.91 3.92 15.14
N ARG A 293 -30.76 3.72 14.13
CA ARG A 293 -31.51 2.48 13.96
C ARG A 293 -30.56 1.28 13.96
N VAL A 294 -30.71 0.38 14.91
CA VAL A 294 -29.95 -0.87 14.94
C VAL A 294 -30.63 -1.87 14.01
N LEU A 295 -29.87 -2.36 13.03
CA LEU A 295 -30.33 -3.39 12.09
C LEU A 295 -30.10 -4.79 12.69
N SER A 296 -28.91 -5.00 13.30
CA SER A 296 -28.56 -6.24 13.98
C SER A 296 -27.36 -6.04 14.90
N THR A 297 -27.02 -7.08 15.66
CA THR A 297 -25.80 -7.16 16.45
C THR A 297 -24.96 -8.36 16.02
N SER A 298 -23.65 -8.24 16.12
CA SER A 298 -22.72 -9.33 15.81
C SER A 298 -21.69 -9.44 16.92
N VAL A 299 -21.41 -10.66 17.35
CA VAL A 299 -20.35 -10.93 18.32
C VAL A 299 -19.10 -11.37 17.57
N MET A 300 -18.00 -10.67 17.81
CA MET A 300 -16.67 -11.04 17.35
C MET A 300 -15.80 -11.46 18.53
N HIS A 301 -14.83 -12.31 18.25
CA HIS A 301 -13.80 -12.70 19.22
C HIS A 301 -12.44 -12.25 18.68
N ASP A 302 -11.60 -11.69 19.55
CA ASP A 302 -10.21 -11.42 19.19
C ASP A 302 -9.35 -12.71 19.33
N GLY A 303 -8.07 -12.60 18.94
CA GLY A 303 -7.13 -13.72 19.04
C GLY A 303 -6.88 -14.22 20.47
N ALA A 304 -7.32 -13.49 21.49
CA ALA A 304 -7.29 -13.88 22.91
C ALA A 304 -8.63 -14.43 23.40
N GLY A 305 -9.62 -14.60 22.51
CA GLY A 305 -10.95 -15.13 22.82
C GLY A 305 -11.89 -14.13 23.51
N ARG A 306 -11.53 -12.84 23.62
CA ARG A 306 -12.39 -11.82 24.19
C ARG A 306 -13.54 -11.51 23.24
N LYS A 307 -14.76 -11.45 23.80
CA LYS A 307 -15.98 -11.12 23.06
C LYS A 307 -16.12 -9.62 22.90
N TYR A 308 -16.49 -9.19 21.69
CA TYR A 308 -16.85 -7.83 21.37
C TYR A 308 -18.18 -7.82 20.65
N GLU A 309 -19.11 -7.06 21.18
CA GLU A 309 -20.38 -6.84 20.50
C GLU A 309 -20.23 -5.65 19.54
N ASN A 310 -20.51 -5.88 18.27
CA ASN A 310 -20.56 -4.85 17.24
C ASN A 310 -22.02 -4.60 16.87
N LYS A 311 -22.42 -3.34 16.88
CA LYS A 311 -23.74 -2.95 16.40
C LYS A 311 -23.67 -2.67 14.92
N ILE A 312 -24.60 -3.22 14.17
CA ILE A 312 -24.82 -2.85 12.78
C ILE A 312 -25.97 -1.85 12.78
N VAL A 313 -25.67 -0.62 12.41
CA VAL A 313 -26.64 0.49 12.42
C VAL A 313 -26.86 0.99 10.99
N GLU A 314 -27.97 1.64 10.76
CA GLU A 314 -28.27 2.28 9.48
C GLU A 314 -27.71 3.70 9.47
N ALA A 315 -26.66 3.94 8.64
CA ALA A 315 -26.24 5.30 8.33
C ALA A 315 -27.18 5.88 7.25
N PRO A 316 -27.91 6.96 7.57
CA PRO A 316 -29.00 7.40 6.68
C PRO A 316 -28.51 7.98 5.36
N LEU A 317 -27.33 8.64 5.36
CA LEU A 317 -26.77 9.26 4.17
C LEU A 317 -25.24 9.32 4.26
N LEU A 318 -24.57 8.84 3.24
CA LEU A 318 -23.13 9.04 3.02
C LEU A 318 -22.94 9.82 1.73
N THR A 319 -22.06 10.80 1.76
CA THR A 319 -21.65 11.54 0.56
C THR A 319 -20.16 11.35 0.31
N ILE A 320 -19.83 11.07 -0.95
CA ILE A 320 -18.45 10.97 -1.45
C ILE A 320 -18.39 11.65 -2.82
N ASP A 321 -17.58 12.70 -2.96
CA ASP A 321 -17.33 13.42 -4.21
C ASP A 321 -18.61 13.83 -4.99
N GLY A 322 -19.63 14.24 -4.26
CA GLY A 322 -20.93 14.65 -4.83
C GLY A 322 -21.93 13.51 -5.04
N TYR A 323 -21.51 12.25 -4.88
CA TYR A 323 -22.42 11.12 -4.89
C TYR A 323 -23.03 10.88 -3.51
N ALA A 324 -24.30 10.49 -3.49
CA ALA A 324 -25.06 10.22 -2.27
C ALA A 324 -25.54 8.77 -2.25
N LEU A 325 -25.23 8.08 -1.17
CA LEU A 325 -25.69 6.73 -0.85
C LEU A 325 -26.56 6.79 0.40
N LYS A 326 -27.67 6.06 0.41
CA LYS A 326 -28.64 6.08 1.52
C LYS A 326 -28.73 4.73 2.20
N ASP A 327 -29.17 4.76 3.45
CA ASP A 327 -29.57 3.59 4.24
C ASP A 327 -28.47 2.51 4.28
N ILE A 328 -27.23 2.93 4.63
CA ILE A 328 -26.04 2.08 4.54
C ILE A 328 -25.86 1.29 5.83
N PRO A 329 -25.86 -0.07 5.78
CA PRO A 329 -25.50 -0.89 6.92
C PRO A 329 -24.06 -0.61 7.34
N SER A 330 -23.90 -0.08 8.55
CA SER A 330 -22.65 0.42 9.09
C SER A 330 -22.29 -0.30 10.37
N TRP A 331 -21.13 -0.95 10.38
CA TRP A 331 -20.62 -1.64 11.55
C TRP A 331 -19.94 -0.64 12.48
N LEU A 332 -20.49 -0.44 13.67
CA LEU A 332 -19.81 0.27 14.75
C LEU A 332 -18.88 -0.72 15.45
N LEU A 333 -17.58 -0.54 15.28
CA LEU A 333 -16.58 -1.45 15.85
C LEU A 333 -16.52 -1.30 17.37
N GLY A 334 -16.93 -2.33 18.09
CA GLY A 334 -16.77 -2.42 19.54
C GLY A 334 -15.39 -2.94 19.98
N SER A 335 -14.54 -3.30 19.01
CA SER A 335 -13.23 -3.90 19.23
C SER A 335 -12.11 -3.06 18.60
N ARG A 336 -10.85 -3.55 18.73
CA ARG A 336 -9.71 -2.95 18.05
C ARG A 336 -9.92 -2.96 16.55
N ASN A 337 -9.65 -1.82 15.90
CA ASN A 337 -9.72 -1.67 14.46
C ASN A 337 -8.78 -2.66 13.76
N PRO A 338 -9.25 -3.40 12.72
CA PRO A 338 -8.41 -4.33 11.96
C PRO A 338 -7.18 -3.70 11.32
N ALA A 339 -7.25 -2.43 10.90
CA ALA A 339 -6.13 -1.67 10.36
C ALA A 339 -5.02 -1.39 11.39
N GLY A 340 -5.27 -1.64 12.69
CA GLY A 340 -4.31 -1.40 13.77
C GLY A 340 -4.23 0.05 14.25
N PHE A 341 -4.95 0.97 13.63
CA PHE A 341 -5.06 2.39 14.01
C PHE A 341 -6.49 2.90 13.77
N SER A 342 -6.79 4.12 14.27
CA SER A 342 -8.14 4.66 14.17
C SER A 342 -8.42 5.23 12.78
N VAL A 343 -9.23 4.52 12.02
CA VAL A 343 -9.65 4.86 10.65
C VAL A 343 -10.95 4.11 10.32
N ASN A 344 -11.80 4.69 9.47
CA ASN A 344 -12.97 4.01 8.95
C ASN A 344 -12.62 3.18 7.71
N LEU A 345 -13.49 2.23 7.30
CA LEU A 345 -13.28 1.43 6.11
C LEU A 345 -14.52 1.40 5.22
N PHE A 346 -14.32 1.48 3.93
CA PHE A 346 -15.29 1.12 2.90
C PHE A 346 -15.07 -0.34 2.50
N GLY A 347 -16.07 -1.16 2.75
CA GLY A 347 -16.05 -2.52 2.24
C GLY A 347 -16.60 -2.62 0.82
N ASN A 348 -16.44 -3.80 0.21
CA ASN A 348 -16.71 -3.95 -1.20
C ASN A 348 -18.22 -3.93 -1.55
N ASP A 349 -19.13 -4.13 -0.57
CA ASP A 349 -20.56 -3.91 -0.83
C ASP A 349 -20.89 -2.45 -1.13
N LEU A 350 -20.07 -1.50 -0.67
CA LEU A 350 -20.15 -0.08 -1.04
C LEU A 350 -19.33 0.20 -2.31
N LEU A 351 -18.07 -0.25 -2.34
CA LEU A 351 -17.10 0.11 -3.40
C LEU A 351 -17.53 -0.41 -4.76
N LYS A 352 -18.11 -1.62 -4.85
CA LYS A 352 -18.59 -2.21 -6.10
C LYS A 352 -19.65 -1.40 -6.85
N ARG A 353 -20.22 -0.35 -6.22
CA ARG A 353 -21.23 0.56 -6.82
C ARG A 353 -20.61 1.61 -7.72
N PHE A 354 -19.29 1.65 -7.77
CA PHE A 354 -18.54 2.57 -8.61
C PHE A 354 -17.55 1.79 -9.47
N ASN A 355 -17.48 2.10 -10.76
CA ASN A 355 -16.26 1.90 -11.49
C ASN A 355 -15.29 2.97 -11.02
N MET A 356 -14.07 2.59 -10.67
CA MET A 356 -13.10 3.52 -10.07
C MET A 356 -11.72 3.41 -10.71
N ILE A 357 -11.00 4.52 -10.74
CA ILE A 357 -9.59 4.55 -11.13
C ILE A 357 -8.76 5.05 -9.95
N LEU A 358 -7.88 4.20 -9.46
CA LEU A 358 -6.87 4.52 -8.45
C LEU A 358 -5.59 4.91 -9.17
N ASP A 359 -5.34 6.21 -9.31
CA ASP A 359 -4.13 6.73 -9.96
C ASP A 359 -3.00 6.83 -8.93
N PHE A 360 -2.23 5.76 -8.80
CA PHE A 360 -1.05 5.70 -7.91
C PHE A 360 0.14 6.51 -8.45
N GLN A 361 0.06 7.05 -9.68
CA GLN A 361 1.07 7.97 -10.21
C GLN A 361 0.95 9.38 -9.63
N ASN A 362 -0.30 9.83 -9.34
CA ASN A 362 -0.60 11.22 -8.99
C ASN A 362 -1.46 11.36 -7.72
N ASP A 363 -1.72 10.27 -7.00
CA ASP A 363 -2.60 10.21 -5.83
C ASP A 363 -3.98 10.81 -6.13
N ARG A 364 -4.61 10.27 -7.19
CA ARG A 364 -5.95 10.68 -7.63
C ARG A 364 -6.90 9.49 -7.60
N LEU A 365 -8.11 9.79 -7.23
CA LEU A 365 -9.24 8.88 -7.31
C LEU A 365 -10.21 9.40 -8.37
N TYR A 366 -10.75 8.51 -9.17
CA TYR A 366 -11.84 8.82 -10.09
C TYR A 366 -12.97 7.83 -9.84
N LEU A 367 -14.18 8.34 -9.60
CA LEU A 367 -15.35 7.55 -9.31
C LEU A 367 -16.43 7.79 -10.39
N LYS A 368 -17.04 6.71 -10.84
CA LYS A 368 -18.17 6.73 -11.78
C LYS A 368 -19.22 5.74 -11.28
N PRO A 369 -20.43 6.17 -10.96
CA PRO A 369 -21.53 5.26 -10.64
C PRO A 369 -21.72 4.24 -11.76
N ASN A 370 -21.92 2.98 -11.40
CA ASN A 370 -22.11 1.89 -12.33
C ASN A 370 -23.51 1.26 -12.22
N SER A 371 -23.75 0.16 -12.91
CA SER A 371 -25.05 -0.54 -12.92
C SER A 371 -25.49 -1.03 -11.53
N LEU A 372 -24.54 -1.25 -10.61
CA LEU A 372 -24.81 -1.73 -9.24
C LEU A 372 -25.15 -0.60 -8.25
N MET A 373 -25.07 0.68 -8.68
CA MET A 373 -25.23 1.85 -7.80
C MET A 373 -26.56 1.86 -7.03
N LYS A 374 -27.64 1.38 -7.63
CA LYS A 374 -28.99 1.40 -7.06
C LYS A 374 -29.42 0.09 -6.39
N LEU A 375 -28.56 -0.93 -6.38
CA LEU A 375 -28.89 -2.19 -5.72
C LEU A 375 -29.01 -1.98 -4.19
N PRO A 376 -29.90 -2.71 -3.51
CA PRO A 376 -29.94 -2.68 -2.04
C PRO A 376 -28.61 -3.15 -1.46
N PHE A 377 -28.26 -2.64 -0.28
CA PHE A 377 -27.13 -3.16 0.48
C PHE A 377 -27.47 -4.52 1.09
N LYS A 378 -26.47 -5.40 1.21
CA LYS A 378 -26.63 -6.64 2.00
C LYS A 378 -26.98 -6.29 3.44
N GLY A 379 -28.05 -6.91 3.97
CA GLY A 379 -28.52 -6.69 5.34
C GLY A 379 -29.66 -5.68 5.47
N ASN A 380 -30.13 -5.09 4.38
CA ASN A 380 -31.37 -4.29 4.31
C ASN A 380 -32.56 -5.09 3.75
N SER A 381 -32.40 -6.40 3.50
CA SER A 381 -33.45 -7.33 3.05
C SER A 381 -33.96 -8.22 4.18
#